data_f97ee79067bbee2c15eb2f0aa57cbbec
#
_entry.id   f97ee79067bbee2c15eb2f0aa57cbbec
#
_cell.length_a   1.000
_cell.length_b   1.000
_cell.length_c   1.000
_cell.angle_alpha   90.00
_cell.angle_beta   90.00
_cell.angle_gamma   90.00
#
_symmetry.space_group_name_H-M   'P 1'
#
loop_
_entity.id
_entity.type
_entity.pdbx_description
1 polymer ?
#
loop_
_entity_poly.entity_id
_entity_poly.type
_entity_poly.pdbx_seq_one_letter_code
_entity_poly.pdbx_strand_id
1 'polypeptide(L)'
;MSVEAERAVLGAVMLDRAACDEVAEILQPQDFSDPAHQAVYGAVRRLHDAGQPTDSVAVEAALAAAGELVGRVDATLIYSLTSAVVSASAAGYHAGIVLDQAKRRRVRDGAVKATTIANDQSIPTDDMVELARAALDDVDATVSRGVEAIGDWFTGYADSLAEKPSYTPTPWTDLNQLIFGFRDGGMYVVAARPGDGKSIMAVQIALAFAQHRPVLFVSLEMNREEIAARAIACMGQIFIGSLNKHQLSNTEWAAFAKHRAELEALPLVIVDSAEVSTIPQLKAKARAVKRRFKREPVVIVDYLQLLNTHERVENRQQAVSGFSRALKLSAQQWRVPVIALSQLNRGGANRKGKQAEPQLTDLRESGAIEQDGDVILLLNRVRAPGRDELKVNVAKNRQGQTGELVLVWQGQFSRVLSKYQAQEHIA
;
A
#
# COMPACT_ATOMS: atom_id res chain seq x y z
N MET A 1 1.24 37.75 15.38
CA MET A 1 0.22 36.85 16.01
C MET A 1 0.71 35.44 16.26
N SER A 2 1.46 34.81 15.35
CA SER A 2 1.95 33.40 15.57
C SER A 2 3.00 33.30 16.67
N VAL A 3 4.02 34.16 16.65
CA VAL A 3 5.14 34.11 17.60
C VAL A 3 4.69 34.42 19.04
N GLU A 4 3.69 35.28 19.20
CA GLU A 4 3.14 35.61 20.55
C GLU A 4 2.36 34.42 21.12
N ALA A 5 1.61 33.69 20.28
CA ALA A 5 0.94 32.47 20.71
C ALA A 5 1.95 31.36 21.06
N GLU A 6 3.04 31.20 20.29
CA GLU A 6 4.11 30.27 20.59
C GLU A 6 4.76 30.58 21.96
N ARG A 7 5.06 31.84 22.22
CA ARG A 7 5.62 32.29 23.51
C ARG A 7 4.68 32.03 24.67
N ALA A 8 3.38 32.30 24.48
CA ALA A 8 2.36 32.03 25.49
C ALA A 8 2.25 30.54 25.83
N VAL A 9 2.29 29.66 24.79
CA VAL A 9 2.28 28.19 24.96
C VAL A 9 3.53 27.74 25.70
N LEU A 10 4.73 28.16 25.26
CA LEU A 10 5.99 27.75 25.88
C LEU A 10 6.08 28.15 27.33
N GLY A 11 5.68 29.39 27.65
CA GLY A 11 5.65 29.85 29.02
C GLY A 11 4.64 29.08 29.89
N ALA A 12 3.45 28.82 29.36
CA ALA A 12 2.41 28.07 30.07
C ALA A 12 2.83 26.65 30.43
N VAL A 13 3.44 25.90 29.49
CA VAL A 13 3.90 24.52 29.72
C VAL A 13 5.09 24.40 30.68
N MET A 14 5.84 25.52 30.87
CA MET A 14 6.90 25.58 31.86
C MET A 14 6.39 26.03 33.27
N LEU A 15 5.20 26.61 33.36
CA LEU A 15 4.63 27.07 34.61
C LEU A 15 3.60 26.13 35.23
N ASP A 16 2.91 25.37 34.40
CA ASP A 16 1.82 24.50 34.85
C ASP A 16 1.88 23.11 34.15
N ARG A 17 1.90 22.05 34.94
CA ARG A 17 1.94 20.70 34.45
C ARG A 17 0.66 20.30 33.71
N ALA A 18 -0.50 20.74 34.17
CA ALA A 18 -1.77 20.44 33.49
C ALA A 18 -1.82 21.10 32.10
N ALA A 19 -1.28 22.32 31.97
CA ALA A 19 -1.13 22.98 30.67
C ALA A 19 -0.13 22.21 29.78
N CYS A 20 0.93 21.64 30.35
CA CYS A 20 1.89 20.83 29.61
C CYS A 20 1.22 19.54 29.10
N ASP A 21 0.43 18.85 29.92
CA ASP A 21 -0.31 17.64 29.54
C ASP A 21 -1.26 17.93 28.38
N GLU A 22 -2.06 19.01 28.46
CA GLU A 22 -3.00 19.43 27.41
C GLU A 22 -2.29 19.78 26.10
N VAL A 23 -1.23 20.58 26.16
CA VAL A 23 -0.48 21.01 24.97
C VAL A 23 0.27 19.86 24.32
N ALA A 24 0.74 18.91 25.12
CA ALA A 24 1.45 17.73 24.65
C ALA A 24 0.60 16.82 23.72
N GLU A 25 -0.72 16.83 23.91
CA GLU A 25 -1.67 16.15 23.01
C GLU A 25 -1.90 16.88 21.69
N ILE A 26 -1.68 18.23 21.67
CA ILE A 26 -2.02 19.08 20.52
C ILE A 26 -0.82 19.34 19.62
N LEU A 27 0.35 19.64 20.21
CA LEU A 27 1.51 20.15 19.48
C LEU A 27 2.70 19.21 19.49
N GLN A 28 3.47 19.31 18.39
CA GLN A 28 4.80 18.71 18.25
C GLN A 28 5.87 19.83 18.09
N PRO A 29 7.16 19.56 18.39
CA PRO A 29 8.21 20.58 18.26
C PRO A 29 8.26 21.27 16.90
N GLN A 30 8.02 20.55 15.82
CA GLN A 30 8.00 21.09 14.44
C GLN A 30 6.79 22.02 14.14
N ASP A 31 5.82 22.11 15.04
CA ASP A 31 4.67 23.01 14.90
C ASP A 31 5.01 24.46 15.24
N PHE A 32 6.11 24.68 15.92
CA PHE A 32 6.61 26.03 16.19
C PHE A 32 7.35 26.59 14.96
N SER A 33 7.21 27.88 14.73
CA SER A 33 7.83 28.54 13.56
C SER A 33 9.28 28.96 13.81
N ASP A 34 9.63 29.31 15.05
CA ASP A 34 11.00 29.69 15.44
C ASP A 34 11.80 28.42 15.84
N PRO A 35 12.95 28.13 15.21
CA PRO A 35 13.82 27.04 15.62
C PRO A 35 14.21 27.04 17.10
N ALA A 36 14.33 28.23 17.71
CA ALA A 36 14.60 28.35 19.14
C ALA A 36 13.40 27.85 19.98
N HIS A 37 12.18 28.20 19.57
CA HIS A 37 10.96 27.67 20.20
C HIS A 37 10.81 26.16 20.00
N GLN A 38 11.19 25.63 18.83
CA GLN A 38 11.22 24.17 18.57
C GLN A 38 12.16 23.44 19.55
N ALA A 39 13.36 23.98 19.75
CA ALA A 39 14.34 23.41 20.67
C ALA A 39 13.83 23.44 22.13
N VAL A 40 13.29 24.56 22.57
CA VAL A 40 12.74 24.73 23.94
C VAL A 40 11.58 23.73 24.14
N TYR A 41 10.62 23.67 23.20
CA TYR A 41 9.50 22.73 23.32
C TYR A 41 9.95 21.28 23.24
N GLY A 42 10.97 20.98 22.42
CA GLY A 42 11.58 19.67 22.36
C GLY A 42 12.17 19.20 23.70
N ALA A 43 12.80 20.13 24.44
CA ALA A 43 13.29 19.87 25.79
C ALA A 43 12.15 19.67 26.79
N VAL A 44 11.11 20.51 26.72
CA VAL A 44 9.89 20.36 27.54
C VAL A 44 9.28 18.97 27.32
N ARG A 45 9.12 18.54 26.07
CA ARG A 45 8.55 17.21 25.74
C ARG A 45 9.39 16.06 26.30
N ARG A 46 10.70 16.12 26.15
CA ARG A 46 11.61 15.09 26.72
C ARG A 46 11.48 14.98 28.24
N LEU A 47 11.41 16.12 28.94
CA LEU A 47 11.24 16.15 30.39
C LEU A 47 9.86 15.61 30.80
N HIS A 48 8.80 16.07 30.12
CA HIS A 48 7.44 15.64 30.34
C HIS A 48 7.27 14.12 30.16
N ASP A 49 7.77 13.57 29.05
CA ASP A 49 7.69 12.13 28.72
C ASP A 49 8.51 11.28 29.72
N ALA A 50 9.56 11.87 30.33
CA ALA A 50 10.31 11.26 31.43
C ALA A 50 9.69 11.44 32.82
N GLY A 51 8.54 12.09 32.93
CA GLY A 51 7.87 12.40 34.19
C GLY A 51 8.61 13.43 35.08
N GLN A 52 9.55 14.18 34.50
CA GLN A 52 10.38 15.19 35.17
C GLN A 52 9.69 16.57 35.19
N PRO A 53 10.11 17.47 36.10
CA PRO A 53 9.64 18.86 36.07
C PRO A 53 9.96 19.54 34.72
N THR A 54 9.04 20.41 34.27
CA THR A 54 9.19 21.16 33.01
C THR A 54 9.41 22.66 33.24
N ASP A 55 9.79 23.04 34.46
CA ASP A 55 10.09 24.44 34.79
C ASP A 55 11.33 24.94 34.03
N SER A 56 11.49 26.29 34.03
CA SER A 56 12.54 26.95 33.28
C SER A 56 13.97 26.50 33.64
N VAL A 57 14.20 26.08 34.89
CA VAL A 57 15.52 25.61 35.35
C VAL A 57 15.79 24.21 34.81
N ALA A 58 14.79 23.34 34.87
CA ALA A 58 14.88 21.96 34.35
C ALA A 58 15.06 21.98 32.81
N VAL A 59 14.32 22.85 32.10
CA VAL A 59 14.42 23.01 30.64
C VAL A 59 15.81 23.52 30.25
N GLU A 60 16.34 24.53 30.95
CA GLU A 60 17.71 25.04 30.72
C GLU A 60 18.76 23.94 30.91
N ALA A 61 18.66 23.17 32.01
CA ALA A 61 19.58 22.08 32.28
C ALA A 61 19.49 20.97 31.21
N ALA A 62 18.27 20.63 30.75
CA ALA A 62 18.07 19.64 29.69
C ALA A 62 18.66 20.09 28.35
N LEU A 63 18.50 21.37 27.97
CA LEU A 63 19.09 21.96 26.76
C LEU A 63 20.63 22.01 26.86
N ALA A 64 21.18 22.35 28.03
CA ALA A 64 22.61 22.35 28.28
C ALA A 64 23.21 20.94 28.15
N ALA A 65 22.57 19.95 28.76
CA ALA A 65 23.00 18.56 28.68
C ALA A 65 22.97 17.98 27.26
N ALA A 66 22.03 18.44 26.42
CA ALA A 66 21.91 18.07 25.02
C ALA A 66 22.84 18.87 24.08
N GLY A 67 23.53 19.88 24.58
CA GLY A 67 24.35 20.79 23.75
C GLY A 67 23.52 21.72 22.85
N GLU A 68 22.26 21.93 23.18
CA GLU A 68 21.28 22.72 22.40
C GLU A 68 21.20 24.20 22.86
N LEU A 69 21.92 24.58 23.92
CA LEU A 69 22.09 25.99 24.32
C LEU A 69 23.05 26.68 23.37
N VAL A 70 22.59 27.01 22.17
CA VAL A 70 23.42 27.60 21.12
C VAL A 70 22.68 28.79 20.46
N GLY A 71 23.38 29.90 20.27
CA GLY A 71 22.91 31.04 19.51
C GLY A 71 21.74 31.76 20.21
N ARG A 72 20.53 31.66 19.66
CA ARG A 72 19.31 32.30 20.21
C ARG A 72 18.64 31.52 21.34
N VAL A 73 19.06 30.26 21.55
CA VAL A 73 18.57 29.42 22.65
C VAL A 73 19.49 29.65 23.84
N ASP A 74 19.11 30.56 24.69
CA ASP A 74 19.85 30.94 25.91
C ASP A 74 18.93 31.05 27.13
N ALA A 75 19.50 31.18 28.30
CA ALA A 75 18.76 31.38 29.54
C ALA A 75 17.82 32.57 29.48
N THR A 76 18.21 33.67 28.79
CA THR A 76 17.41 34.89 28.66
C THR A 76 16.12 34.62 27.91
N LEU A 77 16.18 33.84 26.82
CA LEU A 77 15.00 33.40 26.08
C LEU A 77 14.07 32.62 27.00
N ILE A 78 14.58 31.58 27.66
CA ILE A 78 13.80 30.66 28.50
C ILE A 78 13.05 31.43 29.59
N TYR A 79 13.73 32.29 30.31
CA TYR A 79 13.10 33.11 31.34
C TYR A 79 12.14 34.17 30.77
N SER A 80 12.41 34.73 29.59
CA SER A 80 11.49 35.64 28.93
C SER A 80 10.17 35.00 28.53
N LEU A 81 10.19 33.71 28.18
CA LEU A 81 8.97 32.96 27.83
C LEU A 81 8.05 32.78 29.03
N THR A 82 8.59 32.45 30.20
CA THR A 82 7.77 32.29 31.42
C THR A 82 7.20 33.62 31.90
N SER A 83 7.91 34.75 31.65
CA SER A 83 7.44 36.11 31.99
C SER A 83 6.34 36.62 31.07
N ALA A 84 6.16 36.03 29.89
CA ALA A 84 5.16 36.46 28.91
C ALA A 84 3.76 35.85 29.14
N VAL A 85 3.60 34.96 30.10
CA VAL A 85 2.34 34.23 30.33
C VAL A 85 1.36 35.08 31.16
N VAL A 86 0.18 35.34 30.60
CA VAL A 86 -0.92 35.99 31.33
C VAL A 86 -1.78 34.98 32.06
N SER A 87 -1.99 33.81 31.50
CA SER A 87 -2.76 32.70 32.10
C SER A 87 -2.35 31.34 31.51
N ALA A 88 -1.96 30.40 32.37
CA ALA A 88 -1.64 29.05 31.97
C ALA A 88 -2.89 28.27 31.51
N SER A 89 -4.09 28.60 32.00
CA SER A 89 -5.35 27.95 31.62
C SER A 89 -5.79 28.23 30.18
N ALA A 90 -5.14 29.18 29.47
CA ALA A 90 -5.40 29.44 28.06
C ALA A 90 -4.43 28.70 27.11
N ALA A 91 -3.61 27.78 27.65
CA ALA A 91 -2.58 27.08 26.89
C ALA A 91 -3.16 26.30 25.69
N GLY A 92 -4.23 25.54 25.89
CA GLY A 92 -4.91 24.78 24.84
C GLY A 92 -5.45 25.64 23.71
N TYR A 93 -6.02 26.81 24.05
CA TYR A 93 -6.46 27.78 23.05
C TYR A 93 -5.29 28.34 22.20
N HIS A 94 -4.19 28.70 22.84
CA HIS A 94 -3.01 29.19 22.13
C HIS A 94 -2.33 28.08 21.32
N ALA A 95 -2.33 26.84 21.83
CA ALA A 95 -1.87 25.66 21.10
C ALA A 95 -2.66 25.43 19.80
N GLY A 96 -4.00 25.61 19.84
CA GLY A 96 -4.84 25.58 18.64
C GLY A 96 -4.44 26.62 17.60
N ILE A 97 -4.07 27.84 18.00
CA ILE A 97 -3.58 28.88 17.09
C ILE A 97 -2.23 28.45 16.47
N VAL A 98 -1.30 27.96 17.27
CA VAL A 98 0.00 27.49 16.79
C VAL A 98 -0.18 26.35 15.77
N LEU A 99 -1.04 25.39 16.05
CA LEU A 99 -1.35 24.26 15.16
C LEU A 99 -1.95 24.73 13.82
N ASP A 100 -2.92 25.66 13.85
CA ASP A 100 -3.50 26.22 12.61
C ASP A 100 -2.42 26.88 11.74
N GLN A 101 -1.56 27.68 12.34
CA GLN A 101 -0.44 28.32 11.63
C GLN A 101 0.59 27.29 11.12
N ALA A 102 0.86 26.24 11.88
CA ALA A 102 1.71 25.14 11.45
C ALA A 102 1.13 24.43 10.22
N LYS A 103 -0.17 24.11 10.22
CA LYS A 103 -0.88 23.53 9.06
C LYS A 103 -0.77 24.43 7.83
N ARG A 104 -1.00 25.74 7.98
CA ARG A 104 -0.87 26.70 6.88
C ARG A 104 0.57 26.79 6.34
N ARG A 105 1.56 26.67 7.21
CA ARG A 105 2.98 26.64 6.83
C ARG A 105 3.29 25.38 6.03
N ARG A 106 2.87 24.20 6.50
CA ARG A 106 3.04 22.93 5.77
C ARG A 106 2.40 22.95 4.39
N VAL A 107 1.19 23.53 4.25
CA VAL A 107 0.53 23.70 2.93
C VAL A 107 1.39 24.56 2.01
N ARG A 108 1.95 25.67 2.51
CA ARG A 108 2.85 26.53 1.72
C ARG A 108 4.12 25.78 1.29
N ASP A 109 4.73 25.04 2.20
CA ASP A 109 5.95 24.28 1.93
C ASP A 109 5.68 23.17 0.91
N GLY A 110 4.53 22.50 1.02
CA GLY A 110 4.03 21.55 0.02
C GLY A 110 3.82 22.18 -1.35
N ALA A 111 3.24 23.40 -1.39
CA ALA A 111 3.05 24.13 -2.63
C ALA A 111 4.39 24.57 -3.27
N VAL A 112 5.38 24.97 -2.46
CA VAL A 112 6.73 25.27 -2.95
C VAL A 112 7.38 24.03 -3.53
N LYS A 113 7.31 22.88 -2.84
CA LYS A 113 7.79 21.60 -3.36
C LYS A 113 7.09 21.23 -4.67
N ALA A 114 5.77 21.36 -4.74
CA ALA A 114 5.00 21.10 -5.95
C ALA A 114 5.44 22.01 -7.12
N THR A 115 5.72 23.29 -6.85
CA THR A 115 6.24 24.24 -7.85
C THR A 115 7.64 23.84 -8.31
N THR A 116 8.51 23.40 -7.41
CA THR A 116 9.86 22.92 -7.76
C THR A 116 9.78 21.70 -8.67
N ILE A 117 8.91 20.75 -8.34
CA ILE A 117 8.65 19.55 -9.17
C ILE A 117 8.12 19.94 -10.55
N ALA A 118 7.21 20.92 -10.62
CA ALA A 118 6.63 21.39 -11.88
C ALA A 118 7.65 22.09 -12.80
N ASN A 119 8.70 22.66 -12.25
CA ASN A 119 9.77 23.33 -12.98
C ASN A 119 10.93 22.40 -13.36
N ASP A 120 10.96 21.17 -12.84
CA ASP A 120 12.00 20.20 -13.16
C ASP A 120 11.68 19.47 -14.47
N GLN A 121 12.38 19.89 -15.54
CA GLN A 121 12.22 19.33 -16.89
C GLN A 121 12.72 17.88 -17.00
N SER A 122 13.44 17.36 -16.03
CA SER A 122 13.88 15.97 -16.02
C SER A 122 12.76 14.98 -15.64
N ILE A 123 11.65 15.48 -15.07
CA ILE A 123 10.50 14.69 -14.64
C ILE A 123 9.47 14.63 -15.78
N PRO A 124 9.06 13.43 -16.25
CA PRO A 124 8.00 13.29 -17.25
C PRO A 124 6.69 13.93 -16.77
N THR A 125 5.95 14.54 -17.69
CA THR A 125 4.73 15.31 -17.38
C THR A 125 3.69 14.50 -16.60
N ASP A 126 3.52 13.22 -16.95
CA ASP A 126 2.53 12.35 -16.27
C ASP A 126 2.90 12.07 -14.80
N ASP A 127 4.21 11.92 -14.51
CA ASP A 127 4.70 11.71 -13.16
C ASP A 127 4.76 13.01 -12.34
N MET A 128 5.06 14.11 -12.99
CA MET A 128 5.13 15.45 -12.38
C MET A 128 3.83 15.81 -11.63
N VAL A 129 2.68 15.57 -12.24
CA VAL A 129 1.37 15.86 -11.63
C VAL A 129 1.16 15.05 -10.36
N GLU A 130 1.57 13.79 -10.35
CA GLU A 130 1.40 12.91 -9.20
C GLU A 130 2.40 13.20 -8.08
N LEU A 131 3.64 13.51 -8.42
CA LEU A 131 4.66 13.92 -7.46
C LEU A 131 4.29 15.26 -6.80
N ALA A 132 3.79 16.22 -7.59
CA ALA A 132 3.31 17.50 -7.08
C ALA A 132 2.11 17.32 -6.13
N ARG A 133 1.18 16.43 -6.44
CA ARG A 133 0.07 16.07 -5.54
C ARG A 133 0.56 15.39 -4.27
N ALA A 134 1.49 14.44 -4.39
CA ALA A 134 2.05 13.75 -3.23
C ALA A 134 2.72 14.74 -2.25
N ALA A 135 3.38 15.78 -2.77
CA ALA A 135 3.97 16.83 -1.96
C ALA A 135 2.93 17.63 -1.16
N LEU A 136 1.67 17.71 -1.64
CA LEU A 136 0.56 18.33 -0.93
C LEU A 136 -0.16 17.34 0.00
N ASP A 137 -0.30 16.09 -0.39
CA ASP A 137 -0.92 15.03 0.42
C ASP A 137 -0.10 14.72 1.69
N ASP A 138 1.23 14.91 1.65
CA ASP A 138 2.14 14.75 2.79
C ASP A 138 1.88 15.77 3.93
N VAL A 139 1.18 16.85 3.61
CA VAL A 139 0.74 17.85 4.59
C VAL A 139 -0.27 17.27 5.59
N ASP A 140 -1.18 16.39 5.12
CA ASP A 140 -2.19 15.74 5.98
C ASP A 140 -1.62 14.52 6.73
N ALA A 141 -0.62 13.84 6.18
CA ALA A 141 0.00 12.68 6.80
C ALA A 141 0.80 13.02 8.08
N THR A 142 1.26 14.25 8.20
CA THR A 142 2.01 14.78 9.37
C THR A 142 1.10 15.22 10.53
N VAL A 143 -0.23 15.17 10.36
CA VAL A 143 -1.15 15.26 11.51
C VAL A 143 -1.01 13.94 12.25
N SER A 144 -0.14 13.91 13.27
CA SER A 144 0.05 12.73 14.10
C SER A 144 -1.32 12.26 14.59
N ARG A 145 -1.70 11.03 14.23
CA ARG A 145 -2.67 10.33 15.06
C ARG A 145 -2.07 10.34 16.44
N GLY A 146 -2.78 10.90 17.39
CA GLY A 146 -2.36 10.87 18.79
C GLY A 146 -1.94 9.45 19.15
N VAL A 147 -1.08 9.29 20.14
CA VAL A 147 -0.74 7.97 20.66
C VAL A 147 -2.02 7.39 21.24
N GLU A 148 -2.66 6.49 20.49
CA GLU A 148 -3.87 5.80 20.93
C GLU A 148 -3.43 4.64 21.83
N ALA A 149 -3.86 4.64 23.10
CA ALA A 149 -3.70 3.49 23.96
C ALA A 149 -4.61 2.35 23.47
N ILE A 150 -4.27 1.11 23.81
CA ILE A 150 -5.09 -0.06 23.40
C ILE A 150 -6.55 0.09 23.82
N GLY A 151 -6.82 0.72 24.98
CA GLY A 151 -8.16 0.97 25.48
C GLY A 151 -9.02 1.86 24.60
N ASP A 152 -8.40 2.77 23.80
CA ASP A 152 -9.12 3.75 22.99
C ASP A 152 -9.81 3.12 21.77
N TRP A 153 -9.28 1.99 21.26
CA TRP A 153 -9.79 1.32 20.06
C TRP A 153 -10.17 -0.15 20.28
N PHE A 154 -9.77 -0.77 21.42
CA PHE A 154 -9.98 -2.20 21.65
C PHE A 154 -11.46 -2.59 21.75
N THR A 155 -12.31 -1.71 22.29
CA THR A 155 -13.76 -1.94 22.34
C THR A 155 -14.33 -2.11 20.93
N GLY A 156 -13.99 -1.22 19.98
CA GLY A 156 -14.41 -1.34 18.59
C GLY A 156 -13.87 -2.61 17.91
N TYR A 157 -12.67 -3.05 18.27
CA TYR A 157 -12.12 -4.32 17.80
C TYR A 157 -12.92 -5.50 18.40
N ALA A 158 -13.24 -5.49 19.70
CA ALA A 158 -14.03 -6.54 20.36
C ALA A 158 -15.42 -6.66 19.72
N ASP A 159 -16.08 -5.54 19.44
CA ASP A 159 -17.37 -5.52 18.74
C ASP A 159 -17.27 -6.13 17.33
N SER A 160 -16.18 -5.84 16.62
CA SER A 160 -15.94 -6.40 15.28
C SER A 160 -15.75 -7.92 15.27
N LEU A 161 -15.37 -8.54 16.38
CA LEU A 161 -15.26 -10.00 16.47
C LEU A 161 -16.62 -10.72 16.44
N ALA A 162 -17.71 -10.00 16.74
CA ALA A 162 -19.07 -10.51 16.58
C ALA A 162 -19.53 -10.54 15.10
N GLU A 163 -18.84 -9.80 14.22
CA GLU A 163 -19.09 -9.78 12.80
C GLU A 163 -18.27 -10.85 12.07
N LYS A 164 -18.77 -11.32 10.90
CA LYS A 164 -17.99 -12.23 10.08
C LYS A 164 -16.75 -11.50 9.53
N PRO A 165 -15.55 -12.14 9.60
CA PRO A 165 -14.35 -11.53 9.05
C PRO A 165 -14.53 -11.12 7.57
N SER A 166 -14.17 -9.89 7.24
CA SER A 166 -14.31 -9.36 5.88
C SER A 166 -13.17 -9.86 4.97
N TYR A 167 -13.26 -11.12 4.55
CA TYR A 167 -12.39 -11.66 3.50
C TYR A 167 -13.16 -11.74 2.19
N THR A 168 -12.53 -11.33 1.09
CA THR A 168 -13.05 -11.64 -0.25
C THR A 168 -12.55 -13.03 -0.63
N PRO A 169 -13.44 -14.01 -0.85
CA PRO A 169 -13.01 -15.37 -1.18
C PRO A 169 -12.25 -15.41 -2.50
N THR A 170 -11.29 -16.32 -2.59
CA THR A 170 -10.64 -16.63 -3.86
C THR A 170 -11.59 -17.45 -4.75
N PRO A 171 -11.37 -17.52 -6.06
CA PRO A 171 -12.16 -18.39 -6.95
C PRO A 171 -12.06 -19.89 -6.61
N TRP A 172 -11.12 -20.29 -5.76
CA TRP A 172 -10.82 -21.69 -5.46
C TRP A 172 -11.09 -22.01 -3.99
N THR A 173 -12.02 -22.90 -3.75
CA THR A 173 -12.42 -23.34 -2.40
C THR A 173 -11.23 -23.92 -1.62
N ASP A 174 -10.39 -24.72 -2.30
CA ASP A 174 -9.22 -25.35 -1.70
C ASP A 174 -8.20 -24.29 -1.19
N LEU A 175 -8.04 -23.20 -1.92
CA LEU A 175 -7.16 -22.09 -1.50
C LEU A 175 -7.77 -21.31 -0.32
N ASN A 176 -9.10 -21.15 -0.31
CA ASN A 176 -9.78 -20.48 0.80
C ASN A 176 -9.64 -21.23 2.14
N GLN A 177 -9.46 -22.56 2.13
CA GLN A 177 -9.18 -23.32 3.34
C GLN A 177 -7.83 -22.98 3.97
N LEU A 178 -6.85 -22.56 3.15
CA LEU A 178 -5.50 -22.20 3.62
C LEU A 178 -5.37 -20.72 3.99
N ILE A 179 -5.95 -19.81 3.17
CA ILE A 179 -5.72 -18.37 3.34
C ILE A 179 -6.97 -17.59 3.74
N PHE A 180 -8.12 -18.26 3.92
CA PHE A 180 -9.45 -17.69 4.19
C PHE A 180 -9.99 -16.74 3.11
N GLY A 181 -9.16 -16.30 2.17
CA GLY A 181 -9.44 -15.33 1.13
C GLY A 181 -8.51 -14.12 1.17
N PHE A 182 -8.88 -13.10 0.43
CA PHE A 182 -8.14 -11.84 0.35
C PHE A 182 -8.65 -10.84 1.40
N ARG A 183 -7.76 -10.35 2.24
CA ARG A 183 -8.05 -9.38 3.29
C ARG A 183 -7.74 -7.96 2.82
N ASP A 184 -8.55 -7.01 3.22
CA ASP A 184 -8.28 -5.59 3.04
C ASP A 184 -6.97 -5.17 3.74
N GLY A 185 -6.14 -4.37 3.05
CA GLY A 185 -4.81 -3.98 3.51
C GLY A 185 -3.73 -5.06 3.33
N GLY A 186 -4.08 -6.24 2.81
CA GLY A 186 -3.15 -7.34 2.55
C GLY A 186 -2.44 -7.21 1.20
N MET A 187 -1.15 -7.58 1.15
CA MET A 187 -0.38 -7.74 -0.08
C MET A 187 -0.18 -9.23 -0.36
N TYR A 188 -0.67 -9.67 -1.50
CA TYR A 188 -0.60 -11.05 -1.98
C TYR A 188 0.36 -11.15 -3.16
N VAL A 189 1.30 -12.07 -3.08
CA VAL A 189 2.28 -12.29 -4.15
C VAL A 189 1.98 -13.61 -4.84
N VAL A 190 1.81 -13.58 -6.16
CA VAL A 190 1.65 -14.78 -6.98
C VAL A 190 2.90 -14.90 -7.85
N ALA A 191 3.73 -15.88 -7.56
CA ALA A 191 5.01 -16.06 -8.22
C ALA A 191 5.07 -17.35 -9.00
N ALA A 192 5.58 -17.29 -10.23
CA ALA A 192 5.68 -18.41 -11.14
C ALA A 192 6.87 -18.31 -12.08
N ARG A 193 7.29 -19.43 -12.63
CA ARG A 193 8.14 -19.45 -13.82
C ARG A 193 7.33 -19.04 -15.06
N PRO A 194 7.98 -18.56 -16.12
CA PRO A 194 7.29 -18.24 -17.38
C PRO A 194 6.46 -19.44 -17.87
N GLY A 195 5.19 -19.18 -18.22
CA GLY A 195 4.27 -20.20 -18.74
C GLY A 195 3.61 -21.11 -17.69
N ASP A 196 3.84 -20.90 -16.38
CA ASP A 196 3.22 -21.67 -15.30
C ASP A 196 1.92 -21.07 -14.74
N GLY A 197 1.26 -20.18 -15.48
CA GLY A 197 -0.12 -19.79 -15.19
C GLY A 197 -0.31 -18.56 -14.31
N LYS A 198 0.74 -17.77 -14.06
CA LYS A 198 0.68 -16.53 -13.27
C LYS A 198 -0.47 -15.62 -13.72
N SER A 199 -0.49 -15.22 -14.99
CA SER A 199 -1.51 -14.31 -15.54
C SER A 199 -2.90 -14.96 -15.63
N ILE A 200 -2.98 -16.29 -15.77
CA ILE A 200 -4.25 -17.03 -15.74
C ILE A 200 -4.90 -16.91 -14.36
N MET A 201 -4.14 -17.15 -13.29
CA MET A 201 -4.65 -16.96 -11.92
C MET A 201 -5.03 -15.50 -11.66
N ALA A 202 -4.22 -14.56 -12.13
CA ALA A 202 -4.48 -13.12 -11.94
C ALA A 202 -5.79 -12.68 -12.60
N VAL A 203 -6.07 -13.14 -13.82
CA VAL A 203 -7.33 -12.84 -14.52
C VAL A 203 -8.54 -13.43 -13.77
N GLN A 204 -8.44 -14.67 -13.29
CA GLN A 204 -9.52 -15.27 -12.50
C GLN A 204 -9.74 -14.55 -11.17
N ILE A 205 -8.68 -14.12 -10.50
CA ILE A 205 -8.77 -13.28 -9.30
C ILE A 205 -9.46 -11.94 -9.63
N ALA A 206 -9.07 -11.31 -10.74
CA ALA A 206 -9.66 -10.05 -11.20
C ALA A 206 -11.16 -10.18 -11.45
N LEU A 207 -11.57 -11.23 -12.16
CA LEU A 207 -12.98 -11.52 -12.44
C LEU A 207 -13.79 -11.76 -11.16
N ALA A 208 -13.23 -12.50 -10.20
CA ALA A 208 -13.89 -12.75 -8.91
C ALA A 208 -14.07 -11.46 -8.10
N PHE A 209 -13.04 -10.61 -8.02
CA PHE A 209 -13.16 -9.32 -7.35
C PHE A 209 -14.14 -8.38 -8.06
N ALA A 210 -14.16 -8.37 -9.39
CA ALA A 210 -15.00 -7.48 -10.18
C ALA A 210 -16.50 -7.75 -10.00
N GLN A 211 -16.90 -8.92 -9.47
CA GLN A 211 -18.29 -9.18 -9.06
C GLN A 211 -18.73 -8.34 -7.84
N HIS A 212 -17.80 -7.85 -7.05
CA HIS A 212 -18.10 -7.24 -5.74
C HIS A 212 -17.56 -5.83 -5.59
N ARG A 213 -16.47 -5.47 -6.28
CA ARG A 213 -15.80 -4.18 -6.15
C ARG A 213 -14.93 -3.84 -7.37
N PRO A 214 -14.61 -2.55 -7.60
CA PRO A 214 -13.75 -2.16 -8.72
C PRO A 214 -12.39 -2.83 -8.67
N VAL A 215 -11.87 -3.18 -9.84
CA VAL A 215 -10.53 -3.75 -10.02
C VAL A 215 -9.75 -2.89 -11.00
N LEU A 216 -8.52 -2.55 -10.63
CA LEU A 216 -7.50 -2.01 -11.53
C LEU A 216 -6.48 -3.11 -11.83
N PHE A 217 -6.51 -3.63 -13.05
CA PHE A 217 -5.54 -4.60 -13.54
C PHE A 217 -4.48 -3.87 -14.37
N VAL A 218 -3.26 -3.82 -13.85
CA VAL A 218 -2.09 -3.23 -14.51
C VAL A 218 -1.28 -4.33 -15.15
N SER A 219 -1.35 -4.45 -16.47
CA SER A 219 -0.62 -5.44 -17.24
C SER A 219 0.61 -4.80 -17.90
N LEU A 220 1.79 -5.12 -17.39
CA LEU A 220 3.05 -4.59 -17.93
C LEU A 220 3.70 -5.51 -18.96
N GLU A 221 3.28 -6.78 -18.99
CA GLU A 221 3.78 -7.81 -19.91
C GLU A 221 2.90 -7.98 -21.14
N MET A 222 1.58 -7.85 -20.99
CA MET A 222 0.59 -8.14 -22.02
C MET A 222 -0.24 -6.87 -22.31
N ASN A 223 -0.71 -6.72 -23.54
CA ASN A 223 -1.64 -5.64 -23.86
C ASN A 223 -3.05 -5.90 -23.29
N ARG A 224 -3.89 -4.87 -23.30
CA ARG A 224 -5.24 -4.95 -22.72
C ARG A 224 -6.16 -5.92 -23.46
N GLU A 225 -5.97 -6.07 -24.77
CA GLU A 225 -6.75 -6.98 -25.61
C GLU A 225 -6.46 -8.45 -25.27
N GLU A 226 -5.20 -8.77 -24.98
CA GLU A 226 -4.81 -10.12 -24.57
C GLU A 226 -5.38 -10.48 -23.18
N ILE A 227 -5.43 -9.54 -22.24
CA ILE A 227 -6.08 -9.75 -20.94
C ILE A 227 -7.58 -9.90 -21.10
N ALA A 228 -8.23 -9.06 -21.94
CA ALA A 228 -9.67 -9.18 -22.24
C ALA A 228 -10.00 -10.51 -22.91
N ALA A 229 -9.17 -10.97 -23.88
CA ALA A 229 -9.33 -12.28 -24.52
C ALA A 229 -9.25 -13.43 -23.48
N ARG A 230 -8.33 -13.37 -22.52
CA ARG A 230 -8.25 -14.34 -21.43
C ARG A 230 -9.47 -14.28 -20.51
N ALA A 231 -9.98 -13.11 -20.20
CA ALA A 231 -11.18 -12.93 -19.38
C ALA A 231 -12.40 -13.58 -20.05
N ILE A 232 -12.66 -13.28 -21.31
CA ILE A 232 -13.80 -13.85 -22.04
C ILE A 232 -13.63 -15.34 -22.31
N ALA A 233 -12.40 -15.81 -22.57
CA ALA A 233 -12.08 -17.24 -22.70
C ALA A 233 -12.39 -18.00 -21.41
N CYS A 234 -12.05 -17.40 -20.26
CA CYS A 234 -12.32 -17.97 -18.94
C CYS A 234 -13.82 -18.07 -18.65
N MET A 235 -14.57 -17.01 -18.88
CA MET A 235 -16.00 -16.93 -18.60
C MET A 235 -16.82 -17.82 -19.53
N GLY A 236 -16.57 -17.74 -20.82
CA GLY A 236 -17.35 -18.41 -21.87
C GLY A 236 -16.84 -19.80 -22.23
N GLN A 237 -15.75 -20.28 -21.61
CA GLN A 237 -15.06 -21.53 -22.01
C GLN A 237 -14.73 -21.55 -23.52
N ILE A 238 -14.28 -20.41 -24.04
CA ILE A 238 -13.88 -20.25 -25.43
C ILE A 238 -12.41 -20.58 -25.56
N PHE A 239 -12.03 -21.32 -26.61
CA PHE A 239 -10.63 -21.60 -26.88
C PHE A 239 -9.84 -20.30 -27.09
N ILE A 240 -8.83 -20.07 -26.26
CA ILE A 240 -7.99 -18.87 -26.38
C ILE A 240 -7.29 -18.81 -27.75
N GLY A 241 -6.99 -19.97 -28.35
CA GLY A 241 -6.44 -20.07 -29.70
C GLY A 241 -7.40 -19.59 -30.79
N SER A 242 -8.72 -19.83 -30.64
CA SER A 242 -9.74 -19.32 -31.58
C SER A 242 -9.85 -17.80 -31.51
N LEU A 243 -9.82 -17.22 -30.29
CA LEU A 243 -9.82 -15.79 -30.08
C LEU A 243 -8.58 -15.11 -30.70
N ASN A 244 -7.38 -15.65 -30.41
CA ASN A 244 -6.13 -15.10 -30.91
C ASN A 244 -6.00 -15.18 -32.44
N LYS A 245 -6.65 -16.16 -33.09
CA LYS A 245 -6.66 -16.32 -34.54
C LYS A 245 -7.85 -15.62 -35.21
N HIS A 246 -8.76 -15.03 -34.43
CA HIS A 246 -10.04 -14.46 -34.90
C HIS A 246 -10.88 -15.50 -35.67
N GLN A 247 -10.85 -16.75 -35.24
CA GLN A 247 -11.51 -17.90 -35.92
C GLN A 247 -12.42 -18.64 -34.94
N LEU A 248 -13.48 -17.97 -34.51
CA LEU A 248 -14.47 -18.58 -33.61
C LEU A 248 -15.45 -19.42 -34.41
N SER A 249 -15.77 -20.59 -33.90
CA SER A 249 -16.90 -21.41 -34.35
C SER A 249 -18.24 -20.76 -33.97
N ASN A 250 -19.34 -21.23 -34.57
CA ASN A 250 -20.68 -20.73 -34.23
C ASN A 250 -21.02 -20.90 -32.75
N THR A 251 -20.58 -21.99 -32.12
CA THR A 251 -20.78 -22.23 -30.69
C THR A 251 -19.96 -21.26 -29.83
N GLU A 252 -18.72 -20.99 -30.23
CA GLU A 252 -17.88 -20.00 -29.53
C GLU A 252 -18.42 -18.58 -29.71
N TRP A 253 -18.95 -18.22 -30.90
CA TRP A 253 -19.62 -16.95 -31.10
C TRP A 253 -20.87 -16.79 -30.20
N ALA A 254 -21.65 -17.85 -30.02
CA ALA A 254 -22.81 -17.84 -29.12
C ALA A 254 -22.37 -17.65 -27.66
N ALA A 255 -21.30 -18.36 -27.23
CA ALA A 255 -20.74 -18.21 -25.91
C ALA A 255 -20.15 -16.81 -25.69
N PHE A 256 -19.45 -16.25 -26.68
CA PHE A 256 -18.93 -14.88 -26.65
C PHE A 256 -20.07 -13.86 -26.48
N ALA A 257 -21.13 -13.96 -27.30
CA ALA A 257 -22.26 -13.06 -27.25
C ALA A 257 -22.97 -13.11 -25.88
N LYS A 258 -23.10 -14.31 -25.30
CA LYS A 258 -23.71 -14.50 -23.97
C LYS A 258 -22.91 -13.78 -22.87
N HIS A 259 -21.60 -13.93 -22.85
CA HIS A 259 -20.74 -13.43 -21.76
C HIS A 259 -20.19 -12.01 -22.00
N ARG A 260 -20.35 -11.48 -23.21
CA ARG A 260 -19.87 -10.14 -23.56
C ARG A 260 -20.51 -9.06 -22.68
N ALA A 261 -21.82 -9.02 -22.60
CA ALA A 261 -22.54 -8.02 -21.83
C ALA A 261 -22.21 -8.12 -20.32
N GLU A 262 -22.03 -9.33 -19.82
CA GLU A 262 -21.61 -9.59 -18.45
C GLU A 262 -20.20 -9.03 -18.19
N LEU A 263 -19.23 -9.31 -19.05
CA LEU A 263 -17.87 -8.79 -18.93
C LEU A 263 -17.82 -7.26 -19.05
N GLU A 264 -18.57 -6.66 -19.99
CA GLU A 264 -18.64 -5.21 -20.18
C GLU A 264 -19.26 -4.48 -18.96
N ALA A 265 -20.13 -5.15 -18.22
CA ALA A 265 -20.77 -4.60 -17.01
C ALA A 265 -19.84 -4.66 -15.77
N LEU A 266 -18.77 -5.46 -15.79
CA LEU A 266 -17.86 -5.57 -14.65
C LEU A 266 -17.09 -4.25 -14.43
N PRO A 267 -16.91 -3.82 -13.19
CA PRO A 267 -16.08 -2.67 -12.85
C PRO A 267 -14.57 -3.06 -12.90
N LEU A 268 -14.16 -3.63 -14.02
CA LEU A 268 -12.79 -4.08 -14.31
C LEU A 268 -12.12 -3.09 -15.27
N VAL A 269 -11.12 -2.38 -14.79
CA VAL A 269 -10.29 -1.46 -15.58
C VAL A 269 -8.96 -2.13 -15.85
N ILE A 270 -8.66 -2.35 -17.14
CA ILE A 270 -7.39 -2.92 -17.58
C ILE A 270 -6.57 -1.79 -18.19
N VAL A 271 -5.33 -1.64 -17.72
CA VAL A 271 -4.34 -0.70 -18.26
C VAL A 271 -3.06 -1.46 -18.57
N ASP A 272 -2.34 -1.03 -19.59
CA ASP A 272 -1.08 -1.65 -20.03
C ASP A 272 0.13 -0.75 -19.77
N SER A 273 1.31 -1.19 -20.21
CA SER A 273 2.57 -0.48 -20.02
C SER A 273 2.64 0.87 -20.73
N ALA A 274 1.77 1.13 -21.73
CA ALA A 274 1.68 2.43 -22.38
C ALA A 274 1.00 3.48 -21.47
N GLU A 275 0.14 3.04 -20.55
CA GLU A 275 -0.58 3.93 -19.64
C GLU A 275 0.03 3.99 -18.24
N VAL A 276 0.66 2.90 -17.78
CA VAL A 276 1.25 2.81 -16.44
C VAL A 276 2.58 2.08 -16.51
N SER A 277 3.64 2.77 -16.16
CA SER A 277 4.98 2.20 -16.04
C SER A 277 5.66 2.53 -14.70
N THR A 278 5.08 3.43 -13.90
CA THR A 278 5.63 3.87 -12.62
C THR A 278 4.61 3.79 -11.49
N ILE A 279 5.09 3.81 -10.24
CA ILE A 279 4.21 3.83 -9.05
C ILE A 279 3.34 5.10 -8.98
N PRO A 280 3.84 6.32 -9.28
CA PRO A 280 2.99 7.50 -9.34
C PRO A 280 1.83 7.35 -10.34
N GLN A 281 2.08 6.86 -11.56
CA GLN A 281 1.05 6.62 -12.57
C GLN A 281 0.02 5.57 -12.10
N LEU A 282 0.49 4.48 -11.46
CA LEU A 282 -0.39 3.48 -10.86
C LEU A 282 -1.33 4.11 -9.83
N LYS A 283 -0.79 4.93 -8.93
CA LYS A 283 -1.59 5.65 -7.92
C LYS A 283 -2.59 6.61 -8.57
N ALA A 284 -2.20 7.29 -9.65
CA ALA A 284 -3.09 8.16 -10.43
C ALA A 284 -4.28 7.40 -11.02
N LYS A 285 -4.00 6.24 -11.64
CA LYS A 285 -5.06 5.37 -12.20
C LYS A 285 -5.97 4.81 -11.11
N ALA A 286 -5.43 4.37 -9.97
CA ALA A 286 -6.23 3.90 -8.84
C ALA A 286 -7.20 5.00 -8.35
N ARG A 287 -6.74 6.26 -8.23
CA ARG A 287 -7.61 7.39 -7.90
C ARG A 287 -8.67 7.67 -8.98
N ALA A 288 -8.33 7.52 -10.26
CA ALA A 288 -9.29 7.68 -11.35
C ALA A 288 -10.40 6.61 -11.29
N VAL A 289 -10.02 5.36 -11.02
CA VAL A 289 -10.98 4.26 -10.83
C VAL A 289 -11.86 4.51 -9.61
N LYS A 290 -11.29 4.94 -8.48
CA LYS A 290 -12.05 5.36 -7.28
C LYS A 290 -13.06 6.45 -7.60
N ARG A 291 -12.67 7.50 -8.34
CA ARG A 291 -13.60 8.58 -8.74
C ARG A 291 -14.75 8.06 -9.60
N ARG A 292 -14.46 7.16 -10.54
CA ARG A 292 -15.48 6.59 -11.45
C ARG A 292 -16.49 5.70 -10.73
N PHE A 293 -16.02 4.81 -9.86
CA PHE A 293 -16.85 3.80 -9.21
C PHE A 293 -17.19 4.11 -7.74
N LYS A 294 -16.72 5.27 -7.22
CA LYS A 294 -16.98 5.74 -5.83
C LYS A 294 -16.49 4.77 -4.75
N ARG A 295 -15.55 3.90 -5.08
CA ARG A 295 -14.98 2.90 -4.17
C ARG A 295 -13.51 2.65 -4.53
N GLU A 296 -12.67 2.37 -3.52
CA GLU A 296 -11.27 2.01 -3.74
C GLU A 296 -11.17 0.72 -4.56
N PRO A 297 -10.36 0.68 -5.63
CA PRO A 297 -10.15 -0.52 -6.42
C PRO A 297 -9.20 -1.51 -5.74
N VAL A 298 -9.44 -2.81 -5.93
CA VAL A 298 -8.40 -3.81 -5.79
C VAL A 298 -7.38 -3.60 -6.90
N VAL A 299 -6.10 -3.69 -6.57
CA VAL A 299 -5.02 -3.48 -7.55
C VAL A 299 -4.31 -4.79 -7.82
N ILE A 300 -4.20 -5.14 -9.10
CA ILE A 300 -3.45 -6.30 -9.58
C ILE A 300 -2.35 -5.81 -10.52
N VAL A 301 -1.09 -6.19 -10.29
CA VAL A 301 0.07 -5.76 -11.08
C VAL A 301 0.77 -6.98 -11.68
N ASP A 302 0.75 -7.10 -13.01
CA ASP A 302 1.41 -8.17 -13.77
C ASP A 302 2.54 -7.59 -14.65
N TYR A 303 3.77 -7.66 -14.29
CA TYR A 303 4.45 -8.09 -13.06
C TYR A 303 5.45 -7.02 -12.58
N LEU A 304 5.73 -7.03 -11.28
CA LEU A 304 6.47 -5.98 -10.56
C LEU A 304 7.81 -5.59 -11.18
N GLN A 305 8.55 -6.57 -11.70
CA GLN A 305 9.88 -6.33 -12.25
C GLN A 305 9.87 -5.51 -13.55
N LEU A 306 8.73 -5.21 -14.16
CA LEU A 306 8.64 -4.36 -15.35
C LEU A 306 8.33 -2.89 -15.03
N LEU A 307 8.02 -2.56 -13.77
CA LEU A 307 7.88 -1.17 -13.35
C LEU A 307 9.20 -0.41 -13.49
N ASN A 308 9.11 0.85 -13.83
CA ASN A 308 10.24 1.76 -13.95
C ASN A 308 10.30 2.72 -12.76
N THR A 309 11.51 3.23 -12.48
CA THR A 309 11.72 4.31 -11.53
C THR A 309 12.48 5.45 -12.20
N HIS A 310 12.17 6.69 -11.83
CA HIS A 310 12.94 7.89 -12.20
C HIS A 310 14.07 8.17 -11.23
N GLU A 311 14.06 7.51 -10.07
CA GLU A 311 15.16 7.64 -9.12
C GLU A 311 16.42 6.94 -9.66
N ARG A 312 17.57 7.56 -9.45
CA ARG A 312 18.86 6.93 -9.73
C ARG A 312 19.08 5.79 -8.72
N VAL A 313 18.70 4.57 -9.11
CA VAL A 313 18.96 3.38 -8.31
C VAL A 313 20.21 2.68 -8.84
N GLU A 314 21.07 2.24 -7.93
CA GLU A 314 22.33 1.58 -8.27
C GLU A 314 22.12 0.23 -8.97
N ASN A 315 20.99 -0.43 -8.67
CA ASN A 315 20.68 -1.71 -9.30
C ASN A 315 19.16 -1.96 -9.31
N ARG A 316 18.75 -2.89 -10.18
CA ARG A 316 17.36 -3.31 -10.38
C ARG A 316 16.71 -3.88 -9.12
N GLN A 317 17.49 -4.52 -8.25
CA GLN A 317 17.01 -5.09 -7.00
C GLN A 317 16.48 -4.01 -6.04
N GLN A 318 17.16 -2.85 -5.97
CA GLN A 318 16.71 -1.71 -5.17
C GLN A 318 15.40 -1.13 -5.71
N ALA A 319 15.26 -1.02 -7.05
CA ALA A 319 14.01 -0.55 -7.67
C ALA A 319 12.83 -1.47 -7.31
N VAL A 320 12.99 -2.78 -7.49
CA VAL A 320 11.94 -3.77 -7.16
C VAL A 320 11.59 -3.73 -5.67
N SER A 321 12.58 -3.53 -4.80
CA SER A 321 12.35 -3.35 -3.36
C SER A 321 11.51 -2.13 -3.05
N GLY A 322 11.79 -1.00 -3.71
CA GLY A 322 11.00 0.22 -3.61
C GLY A 322 9.55 0.03 -4.08
N PHE A 323 9.36 -0.67 -5.20
CA PHE A 323 8.01 -0.97 -5.73
C PHE A 323 7.21 -1.88 -4.78
N SER A 324 7.84 -2.95 -4.27
CA SER A 324 7.21 -3.86 -3.31
C SER A 324 6.74 -3.10 -2.08
N ARG A 325 7.62 -2.29 -1.49
CA ARG A 325 7.29 -1.47 -0.33
C ARG A 325 6.18 -0.47 -0.61
N ALA A 326 6.22 0.22 -1.75
CA ALA A 326 5.20 1.18 -2.16
C ALA A 326 3.81 0.52 -2.32
N LEU A 327 3.75 -0.68 -2.91
CA LEU A 327 2.50 -1.44 -3.05
C LEU A 327 1.96 -1.92 -1.71
N LYS A 328 2.84 -2.39 -0.80
CA LYS A 328 2.43 -2.78 0.56
C LYS A 328 1.83 -1.61 1.33
N LEU A 329 2.48 -0.45 1.30
CA LEU A 329 1.98 0.77 1.94
C LEU A 329 0.66 1.23 1.30
N SER A 330 0.53 1.13 -0.03
CA SER A 330 -0.71 1.45 -0.73
C SER A 330 -1.86 0.53 -0.32
N ALA A 331 -1.62 -0.78 -0.18
CA ALA A 331 -2.62 -1.73 0.30
C ALA A 331 -3.16 -1.32 1.68
N GLN A 332 -2.27 -0.99 2.61
CA GLN A 332 -2.62 -0.56 3.96
C GLN A 332 -3.38 0.77 3.97
N GLN A 333 -2.88 1.77 3.21
CA GLN A 333 -3.47 3.10 3.13
C GLN A 333 -4.88 3.09 2.51
N TRP A 334 -5.05 2.34 1.42
CA TRP A 334 -6.34 2.25 0.72
C TRP A 334 -7.28 1.23 1.35
N ARG A 335 -6.78 0.41 2.28
CA ARG A 335 -7.53 -0.69 2.89
C ARG A 335 -8.17 -1.61 1.85
N VAL A 336 -7.35 -2.03 0.87
CA VAL A 336 -7.74 -2.96 -0.19
C VAL A 336 -6.68 -4.04 -0.36
N PRO A 337 -7.04 -5.23 -0.86
CA PRO A 337 -6.04 -6.19 -1.29
C PRO A 337 -5.24 -5.66 -2.48
N VAL A 338 -3.93 -5.86 -2.46
CA VAL A 338 -3.04 -5.66 -3.59
C VAL A 338 -2.45 -7.00 -3.98
N ILE A 339 -2.61 -7.39 -5.24
CA ILE A 339 -2.09 -8.64 -5.81
C ILE A 339 -0.92 -8.28 -6.72
N ALA A 340 0.28 -8.68 -6.32
CA ALA A 340 1.50 -8.46 -7.07
C ALA A 340 1.97 -9.77 -7.71
N LEU A 341 2.12 -9.77 -9.02
CA LEU A 341 2.67 -10.90 -9.72
C LEU A 341 4.20 -10.77 -9.80
N SER A 342 4.90 -11.87 -9.64
CA SER A 342 6.36 -11.91 -9.68
C SER A 342 6.85 -13.07 -10.53
N GLN A 343 7.89 -12.83 -11.31
CA GLN A 343 8.55 -13.87 -12.07
C GLN A 343 9.66 -14.50 -11.23
N LEU A 344 9.73 -15.83 -11.21
CA LEU A 344 10.78 -16.57 -10.52
C LEU A 344 12.03 -16.73 -11.41
N ASN A 345 13.20 -16.66 -10.80
CA ASN A 345 14.46 -16.89 -11.48
C ASN A 345 14.61 -18.31 -11.98
N ARG A 346 15.29 -18.47 -13.13
CA ARG A 346 15.55 -19.79 -13.75
C ARG A 346 16.56 -20.64 -12.97
N GLY A 347 17.28 -20.09 -12.00
CA GLY A 347 18.33 -20.81 -11.24
C GLY A 347 17.85 -22.08 -10.52
N GLY A 348 16.58 -22.14 -10.13
CA GLY A 348 15.97 -23.34 -9.55
C GLY A 348 15.60 -24.44 -10.55
N ALA A 349 15.56 -24.15 -11.86
CA ALA A 349 15.18 -25.12 -12.89
C ALA A 349 16.21 -26.27 -13.08
N ASN A 350 17.46 -26.06 -12.69
CA ASN A 350 18.53 -27.05 -12.77
C ASN A 350 18.57 -28.01 -11.56
N ARG A 351 17.69 -27.82 -10.57
CA ARG A 351 17.56 -28.72 -9.42
C ARG A 351 16.79 -29.98 -9.81
N LYS A 352 17.09 -31.13 -9.17
CA LYS A 352 16.43 -32.41 -9.44
C LYS A 352 15.44 -32.79 -8.32
N GLY A 353 14.39 -33.52 -8.66
CA GLY A 353 13.39 -34.02 -7.71
C GLY A 353 12.56 -32.92 -7.08
N LYS A 354 12.20 -33.04 -5.79
CA LYS A 354 11.42 -32.02 -5.03
C LYS A 354 12.12 -30.65 -4.96
N GLN A 355 13.45 -30.60 -5.13
CA GLN A 355 14.18 -29.33 -5.20
C GLN A 355 13.96 -28.57 -6.51
N ALA A 356 13.40 -29.21 -7.54
CA ALA A 356 13.02 -28.55 -8.79
C ALA A 356 11.74 -27.70 -8.65
N GLU A 357 10.96 -27.90 -7.59
CA GLU A 357 9.76 -27.10 -7.32
C GLU A 357 10.16 -25.67 -6.90
N PRO A 358 9.33 -24.65 -7.25
CA PRO A 358 9.56 -23.27 -6.85
C PRO A 358 9.70 -23.12 -5.32
N GLN A 359 10.67 -22.32 -4.89
CA GLN A 359 10.95 -22.02 -3.50
C GLN A 359 11.00 -20.50 -3.26
N LEU A 360 10.80 -20.04 -2.01
CA LEU A 360 10.93 -18.61 -1.66
C LEU A 360 12.28 -18.03 -2.07
N THR A 361 13.34 -18.83 -1.99
CA THR A 361 14.69 -18.46 -2.43
C THR A 361 14.78 -18.16 -3.93
N ASP A 362 13.84 -18.62 -4.76
CA ASP A 362 13.79 -18.32 -6.20
C ASP A 362 13.25 -16.90 -6.48
N LEU A 363 12.69 -16.21 -5.45
CA LEU A 363 12.41 -14.77 -5.43
C LEU A 363 13.66 -13.91 -5.18
N ARG A 364 14.86 -14.46 -5.24
CA ARG A 364 16.13 -13.95 -4.68
C ARG A 364 16.62 -12.58 -5.18
N GLU A 365 16.15 -12.11 -6.34
CA GLU A 365 16.36 -10.70 -6.78
C GLU A 365 15.39 -9.72 -6.14
N SER A 366 14.52 -10.21 -5.26
CA SER A 366 13.40 -9.48 -4.68
C SER A 366 13.15 -9.92 -3.22
N GLY A 367 14.20 -10.00 -2.39
CA GLY A 367 14.06 -10.31 -0.96
C GLY A 367 13.05 -9.39 -0.24
N ALA A 368 12.87 -8.17 -0.74
CA ALA A 368 11.85 -7.26 -0.26
C ALA A 368 10.41 -7.76 -0.57
N ILE A 369 10.17 -8.38 -1.73
CA ILE A 369 8.85 -8.96 -2.05
C ILE A 369 8.48 -10.05 -1.03
N GLU A 370 9.48 -10.87 -0.63
CA GLU A 370 9.29 -11.87 0.41
C GLU A 370 8.96 -11.22 1.76
N GLN A 371 9.62 -10.13 2.11
CA GLN A 371 9.39 -9.43 3.38
C GLN A 371 8.03 -8.72 3.41
N ASP A 372 7.67 -8.00 2.36
CA ASP A 372 6.48 -7.16 2.27
C ASP A 372 5.19 -7.97 2.06
N GLY A 373 5.24 -9.09 1.31
CA GLY A 373 4.10 -9.95 1.04
C GLY A 373 3.54 -10.58 2.33
N ASP A 374 2.24 -10.48 2.54
CA ASP A 374 1.55 -11.16 3.64
C ASP A 374 1.30 -12.62 3.31
N VAL A 375 0.95 -12.91 2.07
CA VAL A 375 0.76 -14.26 1.52
C VAL A 375 1.57 -14.39 0.24
N ILE A 376 2.29 -15.49 0.08
CA ILE A 376 3.07 -15.80 -1.12
C ILE A 376 2.65 -17.15 -1.66
N LEU A 377 2.14 -17.13 -2.90
CA LEU A 377 1.74 -18.29 -3.65
C LEU A 377 2.81 -18.60 -4.71
N LEU A 378 3.43 -19.76 -4.63
CA LEU A 378 4.38 -20.26 -5.62
C LEU A 378 3.66 -21.25 -6.53
N LEU A 379 3.65 -20.97 -7.83
CA LEU A 379 2.97 -21.80 -8.83
C LEU A 379 3.95 -22.71 -9.55
N ASN A 380 3.55 -23.96 -9.74
CA ASN A 380 4.32 -24.95 -10.50
C ASN A 380 3.37 -25.79 -11.35
N ARG A 381 3.42 -25.62 -12.66
CA ARG A 381 2.62 -26.43 -13.58
C ARG A 381 3.26 -27.79 -13.82
N VAL A 382 2.51 -28.83 -13.52
CA VAL A 382 2.90 -30.23 -13.77
C VAL A 382 2.25 -30.70 -15.08
N ARG A 383 3.09 -30.97 -16.06
CA ARG A 383 2.67 -31.52 -17.38
C ARG A 383 3.05 -32.99 -17.47
N ALA A 384 2.09 -33.89 -17.37
CA ALA A 384 2.27 -35.29 -17.55
C ALA A 384 1.17 -35.84 -18.45
N PRO A 385 1.40 -36.96 -19.19
CA PRO A 385 0.36 -37.60 -20.00
C PRO A 385 -0.87 -37.90 -19.16
N GLY A 386 -2.04 -37.38 -19.60
CA GLY A 386 -3.30 -37.51 -18.87
C GLY A 386 -3.44 -36.70 -17.60
N ARG A 387 -2.45 -35.85 -17.25
CA ARG A 387 -2.45 -35.04 -16.03
C ARG A 387 -1.85 -33.69 -16.31
N ASP A 388 -2.69 -32.65 -16.41
CA ASP A 388 -2.27 -31.27 -16.53
C ASP A 388 -2.81 -30.50 -15.30
N GLU A 389 -1.94 -30.19 -14.37
CA GLU A 389 -2.27 -29.65 -13.05
C GLU A 389 -1.42 -28.43 -12.74
N LEU A 390 -1.98 -27.52 -11.93
CA LEU A 390 -1.26 -26.44 -11.32
C LEU A 390 -1.11 -26.71 -9.82
N LYS A 391 0.09 -26.99 -9.38
CA LYS A 391 0.42 -27.00 -7.94
C LYS A 391 0.56 -25.56 -7.46
N VAL A 392 -0.11 -25.23 -6.36
CA VAL A 392 -0.03 -23.96 -5.68
C VAL A 392 0.51 -24.21 -4.28
N ASN A 393 1.71 -23.73 -4.01
CA ASN A 393 2.31 -23.77 -2.68
C ASN A 393 2.12 -22.41 -2.00
N VAL A 394 1.34 -22.37 -0.91
CA VAL A 394 1.24 -21.23 0.01
C VAL A 394 2.52 -21.22 0.86
N ALA A 395 3.59 -20.66 0.31
CA ALA A 395 4.92 -20.69 0.90
C ALA A 395 5.10 -19.72 2.09
N LYS A 396 4.28 -18.69 2.14
CA LYS A 396 4.19 -17.75 3.26
C LYS A 396 2.74 -17.36 3.49
N ASN A 397 2.32 -17.34 4.77
CA ASN A 397 1.04 -16.81 5.19
C ASN A 397 1.20 -16.23 6.60
N ARG A 398 1.13 -14.91 6.75
CA ARG A 398 1.32 -14.22 8.04
C ARG A 398 0.19 -14.46 9.02
N GLN A 399 -0.98 -14.88 8.56
CA GLN A 399 -2.19 -14.96 9.39
C GLN A 399 -2.89 -16.32 9.34
N GLY A 400 -2.29 -17.29 8.69
CA GLY A 400 -2.87 -18.61 8.54
C GLY A 400 -1.79 -19.67 8.32
N GLN A 401 -2.22 -20.78 7.75
CA GLN A 401 -1.35 -21.92 7.51
C GLN A 401 -0.66 -21.82 6.15
N THR A 402 0.54 -22.36 6.06
CA THR A 402 1.20 -22.70 4.81
C THR A 402 0.77 -24.09 4.38
N GLY A 403 0.84 -24.38 3.09
CA GLY A 403 0.45 -25.69 2.59
C GLY A 403 0.43 -25.72 1.07
N GLU A 404 0.11 -26.89 0.53
CA GLU A 404 0.06 -27.12 -0.91
C GLU A 404 -1.34 -27.57 -1.33
N LEU A 405 -1.78 -27.11 -2.49
CA LEU A 405 -2.99 -27.59 -3.14
C LEU A 405 -2.75 -27.79 -4.64
N VAL A 406 -3.64 -28.53 -5.27
CA VAL A 406 -3.54 -28.85 -6.69
C VAL A 406 -4.84 -28.44 -7.39
N LEU A 407 -4.70 -27.60 -8.41
CA LEU A 407 -5.79 -27.17 -9.27
C LEU A 407 -5.72 -27.88 -10.62
N VAL A 408 -6.88 -28.11 -11.23
CA VAL A 408 -7.00 -28.69 -12.57
C VAL A 408 -6.73 -27.59 -13.59
N TRP A 409 -5.76 -27.84 -14.47
CA TRP A 409 -5.37 -26.90 -15.52
C TRP A 409 -6.27 -27.00 -16.74
N GLN A 410 -6.88 -25.92 -17.14
CA GLN A 410 -7.63 -25.75 -18.38
C GLN A 410 -7.11 -24.52 -19.15
N GLY A 411 -5.82 -24.55 -19.47
CA GLY A 411 -5.13 -23.42 -20.10
C GLY A 411 -5.69 -23.03 -21.47
N GLN A 412 -6.31 -23.98 -22.17
CA GLN A 412 -7.02 -23.72 -23.44
C GLN A 412 -8.20 -22.74 -23.26
N PHE A 413 -8.77 -22.67 -22.07
CA PHE A 413 -9.82 -21.72 -21.69
C PHE A 413 -9.31 -20.64 -20.74
N SER A 414 -7.99 -20.48 -20.63
CA SER A 414 -7.34 -19.50 -19.76
C SER A 414 -7.83 -19.58 -18.30
N ARG A 415 -8.03 -20.78 -17.74
CA ARG A 415 -8.52 -20.97 -16.37
C ARG A 415 -7.88 -22.17 -15.66
N VAL A 416 -7.99 -22.16 -14.34
CA VAL A 416 -7.71 -23.29 -13.45
C VAL A 416 -8.91 -23.47 -12.50
N LEU A 417 -9.20 -24.71 -12.12
CA LEU A 417 -10.36 -25.07 -11.31
C LEU A 417 -9.91 -25.82 -10.06
N SER A 418 -10.65 -25.71 -8.95
CA SER A 418 -10.50 -26.65 -7.85
C SER A 418 -10.92 -28.06 -8.30
N LYS A 419 -10.44 -29.09 -7.64
CA LYS A 419 -10.82 -30.47 -8.00
C LYS A 419 -12.32 -30.68 -7.92
N TYR A 420 -12.98 -30.09 -6.94
CA TYR A 420 -14.43 -30.15 -6.79
C TYR A 420 -15.17 -29.50 -7.97
N GLN A 421 -14.78 -28.27 -8.34
CA GLN A 421 -15.35 -27.55 -9.49
C GLN A 421 -15.15 -28.33 -10.81
N ALA A 422 -14.03 -29.03 -10.96
CA ALA A 422 -13.76 -29.82 -12.15
C ALA A 422 -14.71 -31.03 -12.27
N GLN A 423 -15.14 -31.63 -11.17
CA GLN A 423 -16.09 -32.76 -11.17
C GLN A 423 -17.51 -32.31 -11.56
N GLU A 424 -17.97 -31.14 -11.12
CA GLU A 424 -19.29 -30.59 -11.49
C GLU A 424 -19.41 -30.25 -12.99
N HIS A 425 -18.29 -29.99 -13.66
CA HIS A 425 -18.28 -29.69 -15.10
C HIS A 425 -18.16 -30.92 -16.01
N ILE A 426 -17.96 -32.13 -15.45
CA ILE A 426 -17.88 -33.41 -16.18
C ILE A 426 -19.20 -34.18 -16.05
N ALA A 427 -20.02 -33.87 -15.05
CA ALA A 427 -21.36 -34.43 -14.86
C ALA A 427 -22.43 -33.62 -15.63
#